data_b051d0582f2c4beeee32d63583921f6d
#
_entry.id   b051d0582f2c4beeee32d63583921f6d
#
_cell.length_a   1.000
_cell.length_b   1.000
_cell.length_c   1.000
_cell.angle_alpha   90.00
_cell.angle_beta   90.00
_cell.angle_gamma   90.00
#
_symmetry.space_group_name_H-M   'P 1'
#
loop_
_entity.id
_entity.type
_entity.pdbx_description
1 polymer ?
#
loop_
_entity_poly.entity_id
_entity_poly.type
_entity_poly.pdbx_seq_one_letter_code
_entity_poly.pdbx_strand_id
1 'polypeptide(L)'
;MARPELRLPPGFTAWLAPFLAAFSRRTRPTAAALAVGALLAVGPRTVAACLRVLGLAEHPGFAAFHRVLNRNAWSGLALARTLLRMVVAAFVPAGPVVIGVDHTLERRRGRRIGPATSTTRAGPPPRGRPRAAACAG
;
A
#
# COMPACT_ATOMS: atom_id res chain seq x y z
N MET A 1 -17.55 11.11 18.30
CA MET A 1 -16.47 11.45 17.36
C MET A 1 -17.10 11.76 16.01
N ALA A 2 -16.97 12.99 15.53
CA ALA A 2 -17.44 13.38 14.20
C ALA A 2 -16.66 12.57 13.14
N ARG A 3 -17.38 11.96 12.21
CA ARG A 3 -16.77 11.28 11.06
C ARG A 3 -16.47 12.32 10.00
N PRO A 4 -15.35 12.22 9.28
CA PRO A 4 -15.11 13.11 8.16
C PRO A 4 -16.17 12.85 7.09
N GLU A 5 -17.10 13.79 6.90
CA GLU A 5 -18.08 13.75 5.81
C GLU A 5 -17.40 14.28 4.54
N LEU A 6 -16.78 13.38 3.81
CA LEU A 6 -16.22 13.70 2.51
C LEU A 6 -17.33 13.62 1.46
N ARG A 7 -17.77 14.76 0.98
CA ARG A 7 -18.73 14.82 -0.13
C ARG A 7 -17.97 14.58 -1.44
N LEU A 8 -18.02 13.36 -1.92
CA LEU A 8 -17.39 12.97 -3.18
C LEU A 8 -18.43 12.98 -4.32
N PRO A 9 -18.00 13.29 -5.55
CA PRO A 9 -18.88 13.15 -6.73
C PRO A 9 -19.42 11.71 -6.84
N PRO A 10 -20.67 11.52 -7.28
CA PRO A 10 -21.29 10.18 -7.35
C PRO A 10 -20.49 9.17 -8.16
N GLY A 11 -19.94 9.58 -9.31
CA GLY A 11 -19.11 8.72 -10.16
C GLY A 11 -17.83 8.25 -9.45
N PHE A 12 -17.19 9.13 -8.67
CA PHE A 12 -15.99 8.77 -7.92
C PHE A 12 -16.32 7.84 -6.73
N THR A 13 -17.46 8.08 -6.08
CA THR A 13 -17.94 7.21 -5.01
C THR A 13 -18.22 5.79 -5.53
N ALA A 14 -18.87 5.66 -6.68
CA ALA A 14 -19.11 4.37 -7.32
C ALA A 14 -17.80 3.66 -7.68
N TRP A 15 -16.82 4.40 -8.21
CA TRP A 15 -15.52 3.85 -8.53
C TRP A 15 -14.73 3.39 -7.28
N LEU A 16 -14.84 4.11 -6.18
CA LEU A 16 -14.14 3.78 -4.93
C LEU A 16 -14.81 2.65 -4.14
N ALA A 17 -16.11 2.42 -4.36
CA ALA A 17 -16.93 1.47 -3.60
C ALA A 17 -16.33 0.04 -3.51
N PRO A 18 -15.81 -0.57 -4.59
CA PRO A 18 -15.21 -1.91 -4.55
C PRO A 18 -14.00 -1.99 -3.61
N PHE A 19 -13.20 -0.93 -3.52
CA PHE A 19 -12.06 -0.85 -2.59
C PHE A 19 -12.54 -0.76 -1.15
N LEU A 20 -13.57 0.04 -0.90
CA LEU A 20 -14.09 0.23 0.44
C LEU A 20 -14.77 -1.01 1.01
N ALA A 21 -15.15 -1.95 0.15
CA ALA A 21 -15.71 -3.23 0.57
C ALA A 21 -14.70 -4.08 1.39
N ALA A 22 -13.40 -3.90 1.17
CA ALA A 22 -12.34 -4.59 1.92
C ALA A 22 -12.19 -4.07 3.36
N PHE A 23 -12.80 -2.94 3.70
CA PHE A 23 -12.74 -2.35 5.04
C PHE A 23 -14.05 -2.57 5.80
N SER A 24 -13.95 -2.66 7.13
CA SER A 24 -15.13 -2.70 7.98
C SER A 24 -15.97 -1.43 7.84
N ARG A 25 -17.28 -1.51 8.04
CA ARG A 25 -18.22 -0.38 7.95
C ARG A 25 -17.77 0.85 8.76
N ARG A 26 -17.14 0.62 9.91
CA ARG A 26 -16.60 1.69 10.78
C ARG A 26 -15.37 2.36 10.19
N THR A 27 -14.53 1.63 9.46
CA THR A 27 -13.24 2.10 8.94
C THR A 27 -13.37 2.76 7.56
N ARG A 28 -14.42 2.43 6.80
CA ARG A 28 -14.64 2.91 5.43
C ARG A 28 -14.50 4.43 5.24
N PRO A 29 -15.13 5.28 6.08
CA PRO A 29 -15.02 6.74 5.88
C PRO A 29 -13.58 7.24 6.03
N THR A 30 -12.86 6.71 7.01
CA THR A 30 -11.46 7.07 7.27
C THR A 30 -10.54 6.56 6.16
N ALA A 31 -10.77 5.33 5.66
CA ALA A 31 -10.05 4.77 4.53
C ALA A 31 -10.32 5.53 3.23
N ALA A 32 -11.57 5.94 2.98
CA ALA A 32 -11.94 6.76 1.84
C ALA A 32 -11.22 8.11 1.86
N ALA A 33 -11.20 8.80 3.01
CA ALA A 33 -10.49 10.06 3.14
C ALA A 33 -8.98 9.91 2.89
N LEU A 34 -8.36 8.85 3.41
CA LEU A 34 -6.94 8.57 3.14
C LEU A 34 -6.68 8.28 1.66
N ALA A 35 -7.54 7.50 1.00
CA ALA A 35 -7.40 7.20 -0.42
C ALA A 35 -7.49 8.47 -1.28
N VAL A 36 -8.50 9.31 -1.03
CA VAL A 36 -8.66 10.59 -1.72
C VAL A 36 -7.48 11.52 -1.44
N GLY A 37 -7.09 11.65 -0.19
CA GLY A 37 -5.93 12.46 0.20
C GLY A 37 -4.64 11.99 -0.46
N ALA A 38 -4.43 10.69 -0.59
CA ALA A 38 -3.27 10.13 -1.27
C ALA A 38 -3.26 10.40 -2.78
N LEU A 39 -4.43 10.48 -3.41
CA LEU A 39 -4.55 10.86 -4.83
C LEU A 39 -4.27 12.35 -5.05
N LEU A 40 -4.71 13.20 -4.13
CA LEU A 40 -4.57 14.65 -4.22
C LEU A 40 -3.22 15.17 -3.71
N ALA A 41 -2.53 14.41 -2.86
CA ALA A 41 -1.26 14.84 -2.27
C ALA A 41 -0.14 14.88 -3.33
N VAL A 42 0.45 16.05 -3.50
CA VAL A 42 1.66 16.25 -4.30
C VAL A 42 2.87 16.02 -3.39
N GLY A 43 3.72 15.03 -3.75
CA GLY A 43 4.89 14.67 -2.96
C GLY A 43 4.67 13.48 -2.02
N PRO A 44 5.31 13.43 -0.84
CA PRO A 44 5.21 12.27 0.05
C PRO A 44 3.77 12.02 0.52
N ARG A 45 3.26 10.82 0.26
CA ARG A 45 1.89 10.40 0.63
C ARG A 45 1.81 9.94 2.09
N THR A 46 2.19 10.81 3.01
CA THR A 46 2.03 10.57 4.45
C THR A 46 0.59 10.83 4.89
N VAL A 47 0.17 10.23 6.01
CA VAL A 47 -1.17 10.50 6.59
C VAL A 47 -1.37 11.99 6.81
N ALA A 48 -0.37 12.68 7.36
CA ALA A 48 -0.44 14.12 7.60
C ALA A 48 -0.60 14.93 6.31
N ALA A 49 0.12 14.58 5.23
CA ALA A 49 -0.02 15.23 3.93
C ALA A 49 -1.41 15.00 3.33
N CYS A 50 -1.92 13.77 3.38
CA CYS A 50 -3.28 13.44 2.93
C CYS A 50 -4.35 14.25 3.67
N LEU A 51 -4.24 14.37 4.99
CA LEU A 51 -5.20 15.12 5.78
C LEU A 51 -5.11 16.63 5.54
N ARG A 52 -3.89 17.16 5.34
CA ARG A 52 -3.69 18.57 5.03
C ARG A 52 -4.36 18.98 3.72
N VAL A 53 -4.18 18.18 2.66
CA VAL A 53 -4.82 18.44 1.36
C VAL A 53 -6.34 18.41 1.44
N LEU A 54 -6.91 17.62 2.35
CA LEU A 54 -8.34 17.53 2.59
C LEU A 54 -8.89 18.58 3.56
N GLY A 55 -8.04 19.47 4.10
CA GLY A 55 -8.45 20.42 5.14
C GLY A 55 -8.73 19.76 6.50
N LEU A 56 -8.25 18.53 6.73
CA LEU A 56 -8.46 17.73 7.94
C LEU A 56 -7.23 17.69 8.86
N ALA A 57 -6.27 18.63 8.71
CA ALA A 57 -5.03 18.63 9.48
C ALA A 57 -5.29 18.69 11.01
N GLU A 58 -6.27 19.47 11.43
CA GLU A 58 -6.64 19.66 12.85
C GLU A 58 -7.80 18.75 13.29
N HIS A 59 -8.10 17.70 12.52
CA HIS A 59 -9.21 16.82 12.86
C HIS A 59 -8.96 16.07 14.18
N PRO A 60 -9.87 16.13 15.17
CA PRO A 60 -9.66 15.54 16.50
C PRO A 60 -9.49 14.01 16.47
N GLY A 61 -9.86 13.38 15.36
CA GLY A 61 -9.69 11.95 15.12
C GLY A 61 -8.40 11.57 14.39
N PHE A 62 -7.35 12.42 14.38
CA PHE A 62 -6.09 12.17 13.67
C PHE A 62 -5.51 10.76 13.90
N ALA A 63 -5.52 10.28 15.14
CA ALA A 63 -5.05 8.94 15.48
C ALA A 63 -5.85 7.81 14.80
N ALA A 64 -7.11 8.05 14.43
CA ALA A 64 -7.93 7.06 13.74
C ALA A 64 -7.43 6.79 12.31
N PHE A 65 -6.92 7.82 11.63
CA PHE A 65 -6.34 7.68 10.29
C PHE A 65 -5.06 6.83 10.31
N HIS A 66 -4.20 7.04 11.31
CA HIS A 66 -3.02 6.18 11.50
C HIS A 66 -3.40 4.72 11.81
N ARG A 67 -4.46 4.51 12.60
CA ARG A 67 -4.93 3.15 12.94
C ARG A 67 -5.42 2.37 11.73
N VAL A 68 -5.95 3.02 10.70
CA VAL A 68 -6.32 2.34 9.44
C VAL A 68 -5.13 1.61 8.83
N LEU A 69 -3.95 2.21 8.88
CA LEU A 69 -2.74 1.65 8.25
C LEU A 69 -1.98 0.66 9.14
N ASN A 70 -2.01 0.85 10.46
CA ASN A 70 -1.14 0.09 11.36
C ASN A 70 -1.85 -0.94 12.26
N ARG A 71 -3.17 -0.83 12.46
CA ARG A 71 -3.91 -1.69 13.42
C ARG A 71 -5.16 -2.35 12.86
N ASN A 72 -5.81 -1.75 11.86
CA ASN A 72 -7.05 -2.31 11.34
C ASN A 72 -6.76 -3.52 10.46
N ALA A 73 -7.53 -4.58 10.66
CA ALA A 73 -7.43 -5.78 9.85
C ALA A 73 -8.03 -5.53 8.46
N TRP A 74 -7.18 -5.47 7.44
CA TRP A 74 -7.53 -5.47 6.02
C TRP A 74 -6.41 -6.13 5.22
N SER A 75 -6.74 -6.66 4.06
CA SER A 75 -5.79 -7.37 3.22
C SER A 75 -5.33 -6.52 2.06
N GLY A 76 -4.03 -6.18 2.01
CA GLY A 76 -3.42 -5.49 0.87
C GLY A 76 -3.57 -6.30 -0.43
N LEU A 77 -3.49 -7.63 -0.34
CA LEU A 77 -3.70 -8.53 -1.48
C LEU A 77 -5.13 -8.48 -2.01
N ALA A 78 -6.14 -8.40 -1.13
CA ALA A 78 -7.52 -8.25 -1.55
C ALA A 78 -7.75 -6.92 -2.27
N LEU A 79 -7.18 -5.83 -1.78
CA LEU A 79 -7.21 -4.52 -2.45
C LEU A 79 -6.49 -4.56 -3.81
N ALA A 80 -5.30 -5.16 -3.88
CA ALA A 80 -4.54 -5.29 -5.12
C ALA A 80 -5.31 -6.11 -6.17
N ARG A 81 -5.98 -7.20 -5.78
CA ARG A 81 -6.84 -7.98 -6.67
C ARG A 81 -8.02 -7.17 -7.19
N THR A 82 -8.63 -6.38 -6.33
CA THR A 82 -9.74 -5.49 -6.73
C THR A 82 -9.25 -4.46 -7.74
N LEU A 83 -8.12 -3.81 -7.47
CA LEU A 83 -7.51 -2.86 -8.38
C LEU A 83 -7.18 -3.49 -9.73
N LEU A 84 -6.53 -4.64 -9.73
CA LEU A 84 -6.16 -5.36 -10.95
C LEU A 84 -7.39 -5.67 -11.82
N ARG A 85 -8.47 -6.16 -11.22
CA ARG A 85 -9.73 -6.43 -11.95
C ARG A 85 -10.31 -5.16 -12.57
N MET A 86 -10.30 -4.07 -11.83
CA MET A 86 -10.81 -2.78 -12.34
C MET A 86 -9.95 -2.23 -13.47
N VAL A 87 -8.62 -2.30 -13.34
CA VAL A 87 -7.68 -1.87 -14.38
C VAL A 87 -7.83 -2.72 -15.64
N VAL A 88 -7.87 -4.05 -15.50
CA VAL A 88 -8.06 -4.95 -16.65
C VAL A 88 -9.40 -4.68 -17.32
N ALA A 89 -10.48 -4.54 -16.58
CA ALA A 89 -11.79 -4.27 -17.17
C ALA A 89 -11.86 -2.91 -17.89
N ALA A 90 -11.12 -1.91 -17.40
CA ALA A 90 -11.12 -0.56 -17.99
C ALA A 90 -10.21 -0.45 -19.22
N PHE A 91 -9.06 -1.11 -19.23
CA PHE A 91 -8.02 -0.90 -20.26
C PHE A 91 -7.83 -2.09 -21.20
N VAL A 92 -8.27 -3.28 -20.81
CA VAL A 92 -8.13 -4.49 -21.62
C VAL A 92 -9.46 -5.25 -21.65
N PRO A 93 -10.53 -4.67 -22.24
CA PRO A 93 -11.85 -5.30 -22.26
C PRO A 93 -11.87 -6.58 -23.09
N ALA A 94 -10.93 -6.75 -24.04
CA ALA A 94 -10.78 -7.94 -24.86
C ALA A 94 -9.30 -8.11 -25.25
N GLY A 95 -8.85 -9.35 -25.40
CA GLY A 95 -7.49 -9.67 -25.83
C GLY A 95 -6.55 -10.10 -24.68
N PRO A 96 -5.28 -10.37 -24.98
CA PRO A 96 -4.29 -10.82 -24.01
C PRO A 96 -3.87 -9.69 -23.07
N VAL A 97 -3.73 -10.00 -21.77
CA VAL A 97 -3.17 -9.08 -20.78
C VAL A 97 -1.65 -9.23 -20.77
N VAL A 98 -0.94 -8.16 -21.12
CA VAL A 98 0.52 -8.10 -21.03
C VAL A 98 0.93 -7.51 -19.69
N ILE A 99 1.73 -8.22 -18.91
CA ILE A 99 2.21 -7.81 -17.60
C ILE A 99 3.73 -7.64 -17.66
N GLY A 100 4.21 -6.43 -17.39
CA GLY A 100 5.62 -6.17 -17.13
C GLY A 100 5.97 -6.46 -15.67
N VAL A 101 7.01 -7.26 -15.44
CA VAL A 101 7.54 -7.53 -14.10
C VAL A 101 8.91 -6.89 -13.97
N ASP A 102 9.04 -5.96 -13.03
CA ASP A 102 10.32 -5.35 -12.68
C ASP A 102 10.79 -5.83 -11.31
N HIS A 103 12.09 -5.99 -11.16
CA HIS A 103 12.75 -6.42 -9.92
C HIS A 103 13.34 -5.21 -9.20
N THR A 104 12.62 -4.71 -8.18
CA THR A 104 13.16 -3.66 -7.31
C THR A 104 13.67 -4.25 -6.02
N LEU A 105 14.96 -4.13 -5.76
CA LEU A 105 15.58 -4.61 -4.53
C LEU A 105 15.39 -3.57 -3.42
N GLU A 106 14.34 -3.73 -2.61
CA GLU A 106 14.11 -2.86 -1.46
C GLU A 106 14.77 -3.45 -0.21
N ARG A 107 15.81 -2.79 0.31
CA ARG A 107 16.45 -3.18 1.57
C ARG A 107 15.65 -2.64 2.75
N ARG A 108 14.81 -3.48 3.33
CA ARG A 108 14.12 -3.17 4.58
C ARG A 108 14.94 -3.68 5.77
N ARG A 109 15.17 -2.82 6.76
CA ARG A 109 15.81 -3.19 8.02
C ARG A 109 14.84 -3.00 9.16
N GLY A 110 14.63 -4.03 9.98
CA GLY A 110 13.80 -3.95 11.19
C GLY A 110 13.60 -5.31 11.85
N ARG A 111 13.51 -5.33 13.18
CA ARG A 111 13.35 -6.56 14.00
C ARG A 111 12.04 -7.33 13.72
N ARG A 112 11.03 -6.69 13.13
CA ARG A 112 9.69 -7.24 12.90
C ARG A 112 9.32 -7.33 11.42
N ILE A 113 10.31 -7.24 10.54
CA ILE A 113 10.07 -7.45 9.11
C ILE A 113 10.16 -8.96 8.89
N GLY A 114 9.01 -9.60 8.72
CA GLY A 114 8.96 -10.99 8.31
C GLY A 114 9.64 -11.18 6.95
N PRO A 115 10.10 -12.40 6.62
CA PRO A 115 10.71 -12.66 5.33
C PRO A 115 9.75 -12.22 4.23
N ALA A 116 10.21 -11.32 3.37
CA ALA A 116 9.49 -11.03 2.15
C ALA A 116 9.36 -12.36 1.40
N THR A 117 8.15 -12.77 1.12
CA THR A 117 7.88 -13.94 0.27
C THR A 117 8.24 -13.56 -1.17
N SER A 118 9.53 -13.35 -1.44
CA SER A 118 10.04 -13.42 -2.79
C SER A 118 10.16 -14.91 -3.09
N THR A 119 9.33 -15.41 -3.97
CA THR A 119 9.37 -16.78 -4.47
C THR A 119 10.60 -17.02 -5.37
N THR A 120 11.63 -16.21 -5.24
CA THR A 120 12.92 -16.46 -5.87
C THR A 120 13.78 -17.17 -4.83
N ARG A 121 13.82 -18.48 -4.93
CA ARG A 121 14.78 -19.30 -4.21
C ARG A 121 16.17 -18.77 -4.52
N ALA A 122 16.75 -17.98 -3.63
CA ALA A 122 18.16 -17.67 -3.68
C ALA A 122 18.91 -18.99 -3.56
N GLY A 123 19.71 -19.33 -4.57
CA GLY A 123 20.62 -20.45 -4.50
C GLY A 123 21.54 -20.32 -3.29
N PRO A 124 22.11 -21.44 -2.81
CA PRO A 124 23.00 -21.40 -1.64
C PRO A 124 24.12 -20.39 -1.86
N PRO A 125 24.54 -19.66 -0.83
CA PRO A 125 25.63 -18.70 -0.94
C PRO A 125 26.90 -19.39 -1.46
N PRO A 126 27.70 -18.74 -2.32
CA PRO A 126 28.94 -19.30 -2.79
C PRO A 126 29.82 -19.63 -1.57
N ARG A 127 30.26 -20.88 -1.50
CA ARG A 127 31.17 -21.36 -0.46
C ARG A 127 32.40 -20.45 -0.47
N GLY A 128 32.71 -19.88 0.70
CA GLY A 128 33.83 -18.96 0.90
C GLY A 128 35.13 -19.52 0.37
N ARG A 129 35.87 -18.69 -0.36
CA ARG A 129 37.29 -18.95 -0.68
C ARG A 129 38.05 -19.13 0.62
N PRO A 130 38.91 -20.16 0.73
CA PRO A 130 39.80 -20.28 1.88
C PRO A 130 40.71 -19.04 1.96
N ARG A 131 40.76 -18.43 3.12
CA ARG A 131 41.75 -17.39 3.42
C ARG A 131 43.15 -18.00 3.26
N ALA A 132 43.92 -17.46 2.33
CA ALA A 132 45.38 -17.75 2.26
C ALA A 132 46.00 -17.34 3.59
N ALA A 133 46.63 -18.30 4.23
CA ALA A 133 47.45 -18.05 5.41
C ALA A 133 48.62 -17.15 5.00
N ALA A 134 48.76 -16.00 5.68
CA ALA A 134 49.93 -15.17 5.57
C ALA A 134 51.10 -15.93 6.23
N CYS A 135 52.10 -16.34 5.44
CA CYS A 135 53.38 -16.75 5.95
C CYS A 135 54.06 -15.54 6.57
N ALA A 136 54.35 -15.62 7.86
CA ALA A 136 55.33 -14.78 8.51
C ALA A 136 56.73 -15.27 8.10
N GLY A 137 57.58 -14.37 7.68
CA GLY A 137 59.00 -14.45 7.53
C GLY A 137 59.60 -13.15 8.07
#